data_dc54720d53cfd34c792a5df7e50d5ed1
#
_entry.id   dc54720d53cfd34c792a5df7e50d5ed1
#
_cell.length_a   1.000
_cell.length_b   1.000
_cell.length_c   1.000
_cell.angle_alpha   90.00
_cell.angle_beta   90.00
_cell.angle_gamma   90.00
#
_symmetry.space_group_name_H-M   'P 1'
#
loop_
_entity.id
_entity.type
_entity.pdbx_description
1 polymer ?
#
loop_
_entity_poly.entity_id
_entity_poly.type
_entity_poly.pdbx_seq_one_letter_code
_entity_poly.pdbx_strand_id
1 'polypeptide(L)'
;MAAVKYMTQNMTQSAAAHYPHSAAPAPSAPAAWASRTAVCAVALLGLALAGCGGPETVRSSPPPAPSRDWSGTAPNDPAAANAVLMRAIGLVGTPYRYGGNTPDGGFDCSGLVNYVFRDMLDLRLPRTSRELAAIQGPKIAPNRLATADLVFFGSGGNVSHVGIYVGEGRFVHAPSTGGTVRLDRLDGTYWRDHYTGAKRVLK
;
A
#
# COMPACT_ATOMS: atom_id res chain seq x y z
N MET A 1 8.79 -50.80 -32.67
CA MET A 1 10.25 -51.02 -32.82
C MET A 1 10.87 -49.80 -33.48
N ALA A 2 12.01 -49.38 -32.99
CA ALA A 2 12.84 -48.24 -33.35
C ALA A 2 12.49 -46.97 -32.51
N ALA A 3 13.07 -46.82 -31.37
CA ALA A 3 14.45 -46.48 -30.94
C ALA A 3 14.60 -44.97 -30.92
N VAL A 4 14.52 -44.36 -29.72
CA VAL A 4 15.62 -44.02 -28.81
C VAL A 4 16.94 -43.75 -29.57
N LYS A 5 17.24 -42.45 -29.74
CA LYS A 5 18.56 -41.83 -29.75
C LYS A 5 18.46 -40.37 -30.18
N TYR A 6 18.55 -39.45 -29.24
CA TYR A 6 19.43 -38.31 -29.30
C TYR A 6 19.59 -37.79 -27.88
N MET A 7 20.50 -38.46 -27.29
CA MET A 7 21.07 -38.09 -26.01
C MET A 7 22.34 -37.26 -26.28
N THR A 8 22.55 -36.31 -25.41
CA THR A 8 23.86 -35.72 -25.08
C THR A 8 24.65 -35.04 -26.17
N GLN A 9 24.70 -33.71 -26.03
CA GLN A 9 25.95 -32.92 -26.00
C GLN A 9 25.60 -31.45 -26.01
N ASN A 10 25.77 -30.80 -24.89
CA ASN A 10 26.59 -29.59 -24.74
C ASN A 10 26.55 -29.12 -23.28
N MET A 11 27.36 -29.77 -22.48
CA MET A 11 27.97 -29.15 -21.32
C MET A 11 29.19 -28.39 -21.84
N THR A 12 29.48 -27.31 -21.09
CA THR A 12 30.63 -26.41 -21.16
C THR A 12 30.50 -25.22 -22.09
N GLN A 13 30.13 -24.08 -21.47
CA GLN A 13 31.11 -23.00 -21.40
C GLN A 13 30.65 -21.97 -20.36
N SER A 14 31.28 -22.07 -19.21
CA SER A 14 31.36 -21.05 -18.18
C SER A 14 32.07 -19.84 -18.76
N ALA A 15 31.40 -18.71 -18.81
CA ALA A 15 32.04 -17.41 -18.94
C ALA A 15 31.77 -16.62 -17.66
N ALA A 16 32.71 -16.72 -16.73
CA ALA A 16 32.80 -15.84 -15.57
C ALA A 16 33.03 -14.40 -16.04
N ALA A 17 32.00 -13.58 -16.00
CA ALA A 17 32.18 -12.14 -16.14
C ALA A 17 32.78 -11.59 -14.84
N HIS A 18 34.07 -11.24 -14.92
CA HIS A 18 34.74 -10.46 -13.91
C HIS A 18 34.13 -9.07 -13.83
N TYR A 19 33.42 -8.77 -12.72
CA TYR A 19 33.11 -7.40 -12.33
C TYR A 19 34.33 -6.82 -11.61
N PRO A 20 34.89 -5.69 -12.06
CA PRO A 20 35.93 -5.00 -11.32
C PRO A 20 35.33 -4.39 -10.04
N HIS A 21 35.85 -4.78 -8.91
CA HIS A 21 35.63 -4.11 -7.63
C HIS A 21 36.16 -2.67 -7.73
N SER A 22 35.27 -1.71 -7.84
CA SER A 22 35.59 -0.30 -7.61
C SER A 22 35.72 -0.11 -6.11
N ALA A 23 36.95 0.13 -5.70
CA ALA A 23 37.30 0.45 -4.32
C ALA A 23 36.70 1.80 -3.92
N ALA A 24 35.98 1.82 -2.84
CA ALA A 24 35.51 3.04 -2.21
C ALA A 24 36.71 3.84 -1.65
N PRO A 25 36.72 5.17 -1.75
CA PRO A 25 37.79 5.98 -1.14
C PRO A 25 37.63 5.98 0.39
N ALA A 26 38.76 5.85 1.07
CA ALA A 26 38.88 5.89 2.52
C ALA A 26 38.46 7.27 3.08
N PRO A 27 37.90 7.34 4.29
CA PRO A 27 37.56 8.61 4.93
C PRO A 27 38.85 9.34 5.34
N SER A 28 38.98 10.58 4.91
CA SER A 28 40.00 11.50 5.33
C SER A 28 39.85 11.87 6.80
N ALA A 29 40.95 11.77 7.55
CA ALA A 29 41.05 12.12 8.96
C ALA A 29 40.76 13.61 9.22
N PRO A 30 40.19 13.97 10.38
CA PRO A 30 39.96 15.36 10.75
C PRO A 30 41.28 16.03 11.18
N ALA A 31 41.54 17.16 10.59
CA ALA A 31 42.64 18.03 10.96
C ALA A 31 42.42 18.56 12.39
N ALA A 32 43.43 18.31 13.23
CA ALA A 32 43.54 18.87 14.56
C ALA A 32 43.72 20.38 14.48
N TRP A 33 42.77 21.15 14.99
CA TRP A 33 42.97 22.58 15.26
C TRP A 33 43.26 22.76 16.74
N ALA A 34 44.49 23.18 16.94
CA ALA A 34 45.07 23.43 18.25
C ALA A 34 44.36 24.54 19.02
N SER A 35 44.31 24.27 20.30
CA SER A 35 44.04 25.13 21.43
C SER A 35 44.47 26.59 21.26
N ARG A 36 43.55 27.49 21.59
CA ARG A 36 43.93 28.79 22.19
C ARG A 36 43.07 29.01 23.40
N THR A 37 43.65 28.79 24.52
CA THR A 37 43.24 29.26 25.84
C THR A 37 43.12 30.78 25.88
N ALA A 38 41.98 31.26 26.31
CA ALA A 38 41.85 32.56 26.90
C ALA A 38 40.98 32.45 28.14
N VAL A 39 41.65 32.50 29.24
CA VAL A 39 41.13 32.72 30.58
C VAL A 39 40.63 34.16 30.66
N CYS A 40 39.40 34.39 31.01
CA CYS A 40 38.94 35.61 31.65
C CYS A 40 37.71 35.39 32.50
N ALA A 41 37.98 35.35 33.77
CA ALA A 41 37.31 36.09 34.82
C ALA A 41 35.87 35.77 35.14
N VAL A 42 35.72 35.11 36.24
CA VAL A 42 34.63 35.13 37.23
C VAL A 42 34.31 36.58 37.61
N ALA A 43 33.06 36.99 37.39
CA ALA A 43 32.41 38.02 38.21
C ALA A 43 30.90 38.03 37.99
N LEU A 44 30.16 37.99 39.14
CA LEU A 44 28.81 38.45 39.37
C LEU A 44 27.68 37.52 38.90
N LEU A 45 27.26 36.61 39.70
CA LEU A 45 26.37 36.63 40.89
C LEU A 45 25.24 37.65 40.78
N GLY A 46 24.07 37.10 40.55
CA GLY A 46 22.89 37.73 41.09
C GLY A 46 21.80 38.08 40.11
N LEU A 47 20.72 37.50 40.35
CA LEU A 47 19.35 37.99 40.11
C LEU A 47 18.71 37.70 38.75
N ALA A 48 17.71 37.02 38.96
CA ALA A 48 16.35 37.07 38.43
C ALA A 48 15.91 35.77 37.83
N LEU A 49 15.46 34.85 38.67
CA LEU A 49 14.38 33.93 38.38
C LEU A 49 13.10 34.76 38.10
N ALA A 50 13.03 35.39 36.96
CA ALA A 50 11.76 35.84 36.40
C ALA A 50 11.26 34.69 35.50
N GLY A 51 10.59 33.73 36.12
CA GLY A 51 9.79 32.76 35.43
C GLY A 51 8.68 33.48 34.66
N CYS A 52 8.93 33.86 33.42
CA CYS A 52 7.87 34.13 32.47
C CYS A 52 7.28 32.79 32.02
N GLY A 53 6.45 32.20 32.89
CA GLY A 53 5.43 31.28 32.49
C GLY A 53 4.42 32.04 31.65
N GLY A 54 4.71 32.24 30.36
CA GLY A 54 3.70 32.68 29.42
C GLY A 54 2.63 31.58 29.38
N PRO A 55 1.33 31.95 29.29
CA PRO A 55 0.30 30.96 29.11
C PRO A 55 0.65 30.17 27.83
N GLU A 56 1.02 28.89 28.00
CA GLU A 56 1.01 27.97 26.89
C GLU A 56 -0.40 28.02 26.30
N THR A 57 -0.53 28.76 25.20
CA THR A 57 -1.70 28.61 24.37
C THR A 57 -1.64 27.17 23.84
N VAL A 58 -2.33 26.28 24.58
CA VAL A 58 -2.67 24.97 24.07
C VAL A 58 -3.34 25.25 22.73
N ARG A 59 -2.58 25.09 21.62
CA ARG A 59 -3.16 25.06 20.28
C ARG A 59 -4.11 23.89 20.31
N SER A 60 -5.39 24.19 20.56
CA SER A 60 -6.44 23.22 20.36
C SER A 60 -6.27 22.70 18.94
N SER A 61 -5.96 21.41 18.84
CA SER A 61 -5.96 20.73 17.54
C SER A 61 -7.28 21.06 16.87
N PRO A 62 -7.28 21.43 15.57
CA PRO A 62 -8.53 21.68 14.87
C PRO A 62 -9.43 20.46 15.08
N PRO A 63 -10.75 20.68 15.30
CA PRO A 63 -11.66 19.58 15.50
C PRO A 63 -11.47 18.58 14.35
N PRO A 64 -11.46 17.27 14.63
CA PRO A 64 -11.33 16.28 13.57
C PRO A 64 -12.38 16.58 12.52
N ALA A 65 -11.95 16.66 11.26
CA ALA A 65 -12.87 16.85 10.14
C ALA A 65 -14.02 15.85 10.30
N PRO A 66 -15.28 16.27 10.07
CA PRO A 66 -16.43 15.38 10.26
C PRO A 66 -16.16 14.09 9.50
N SER A 67 -15.97 13.01 10.26
CA SER A 67 -15.84 11.69 9.68
C SER A 67 -17.12 11.41 8.93
N ARG A 68 -17.02 11.16 7.61
CA ARG A 68 -18.16 10.71 6.83
C ARG A 68 -18.74 9.50 7.55
N ASP A 69 -20.01 9.53 7.88
CA ASP A 69 -20.68 8.39 8.48
C ASP A 69 -20.69 7.24 7.46
N TRP A 70 -19.81 6.28 7.67
CA TRP A 70 -19.74 5.05 6.90
C TRP A 70 -20.68 4.03 7.53
N SER A 71 -21.96 4.37 7.67
CA SER A 71 -22.96 3.45 8.18
C SER A 71 -22.96 2.19 7.31
N GLY A 72 -22.52 1.08 7.92
CA GLY A 72 -22.26 -0.15 7.22
C GLY A 72 -23.52 -0.75 6.61
N THR A 73 -23.62 -0.78 5.28
CA THR A 73 -24.59 -1.62 4.61
C THR A 73 -24.18 -3.08 4.83
N ALA A 74 -25.10 -3.91 5.30
CA ALA A 74 -24.86 -5.35 5.41
C ALA A 74 -24.64 -5.96 4.01
N PRO A 75 -23.65 -6.83 3.82
CA PRO A 75 -23.49 -7.58 2.59
C PRO A 75 -24.65 -8.57 2.40
N ASN A 76 -24.97 -8.92 1.15
CA ASN A 76 -26.02 -9.90 0.86
C ASN A 76 -25.68 -11.30 1.40
N ASP A 77 -24.39 -11.68 1.34
CA ASP A 77 -23.84 -12.88 1.95
C ASP A 77 -22.77 -12.48 2.97
N PRO A 78 -23.11 -12.38 4.27
CA PRO A 78 -22.16 -12.00 5.31
C PRO A 78 -21.01 -13.00 5.50
N ALA A 79 -21.25 -14.30 5.27
CA ALA A 79 -20.23 -15.31 5.44
C ALA A 79 -19.16 -15.21 4.34
N ALA A 80 -19.59 -15.11 3.08
CA ALA A 80 -18.71 -14.90 1.95
C ALA A 80 -17.95 -13.56 2.07
N ALA A 81 -18.63 -12.48 2.45
CA ALA A 81 -18.00 -11.18 2.65
C ALA A 81 -16.93 -11.21 3.75
N ASN A 82 -17.19 -11.91 4.85
CA ASN A 82 -16.22 -12.08 5.93
C ASN A 82 -14.99 -12.92 5.49
N ALA A 83 -15.22 -13.99 4.72
CA ALA A 83 -14.12 -14.78 4.15
C ALA A 83 -13.20 -13.92 3.25
N VAL A 84 -13.79 -13.12 2.36
CA VAL A 84 -13.07 -12.16 1.50
C VAL A 84 -12.31 -11.14 2.35
N LEU A 85 -12.95 -10.55 3.35
CA LEU A 85 -12.34 -9.59 4.28
C LEU A 85 -11.10 -10.18 4.95
N MET A 86 -11.26 -11.32 5.62
CA MET A 86 -10.17 -11.95 6.37
C MET A 86 -8.99 -12.31 5.47
N ARG A 87 -9.29 -12.82 4.26
CA ARG A 87 -8.25 -13.14 3.29
C ARG A 87 -7.52 -11.89 2.79
N ALA A 88 -8.24 -10.84 2.44
CA ALA A 88 -7.65 -9.58 1.97
C ALA A 88 -6.73 -8.96 3.03
N ILE A 89 -7.17 -8.93 4.30
CA ILE A 89 -6.36 -8.44 5.43
C ILE A 89 -5.12 -9.31 5.64
N GLY A 90 -5.25 -10.63 5.55
CA GLY A 90 -4.13 -11.57 5.71
C GLY A 90 -3.03 -11.45 4.63
N LEU A 91 -3.29 -10.71 3.55
CA LEU A 91 -2.33 -10.44 2.48
C LEU A 91 -1.64 -9.08 2.61
N VAL A 92 -1.99 -8.28 3.62
CA VAL A 92 -1.32 -6.99 3.88
C VAL A 92 0.17 -7.21 4.11
N GLY A 93 1.00 -6.37 3.48
CA GLY A 93 2.46 -6.52 3.48
C GLY A 93 3.03 -7.27 2.27
N THR A 94 2.21 -8.00 1.49
CA THR A 94 2.68 -8.66 0.26
C THR A 94 3.17 -7.61 -0.74
N PRO A 95 4.36 -7.79 -1.36
CA PRO A 95 4.90 -6.83 -2.32
C PRO A 95 4.00 -6.60 -3.54
N TYR A 96 3.97 -5.36 -4.03
CA TYR A 96 3.40 -5.09 -5.34
C TYR A 96 4.28 -5.65 -6.45
N ARG A 97 3.65 -6.31 -7.43
CA ARG A 97 4.28 -6.71 -8.68
C ARG A 97 3.31 -6.51 -9.84
N TYR A 98 3.73 -5.78 -10.86
CA TYR A 98 2.92 -5.63 -12.07
C TYR A 98 2.63 -6.99 -12.71
N GLY A 99 1.36 -7.29 -12.98
CA GLY A 99 0.92 -8.60 -13.47
C GLY A 99 0.90 -9.71 -12.42
N GLY A 100 1.32 -9.42 -11.18
CA GLY A 100 1.34 -10.39 -10.07
C GLY A 100 -0.06 -10.80 -9.63
N ASN A 101 -0.19 -12.06 -9.19
CA ASN A 101 -1.48 -12.66 -8.82
C ASN A 101 -1.36 -13.78 -7.77
N THR A 102 -0.22 -13.87 -7.06
CA THR A 102 0.03 -14.86 -6.01
C THR A 102 0.74 -14.22 -4.81
N PRO A 103 0.59 -14.76 -3.60
CA PRO A 103 1.29 -14.26 -2.43
C PRO A 103 2.81 -14.25 -2.59
N ASP A 104 3.38 -15.32 -3.13
CA ASP A 104 4.83 -15.46 -3.30
C ASP A 104 5.39 -14.58 -4.43
N GLY A 105 4.60 -14.43 -5.50
CA GLY A 105 4.98 -13.64 -6.67
C GLY A 105 4.67 -12.14 -6.55
N GLY A 106 3.93 -11.73 -5.52
CA GLY A 106 3.39 -10.39 -5.37
C GLY A 106 2.08 -10.16 -6.14
N PHE A 107 1.46 -9.02 -5.93
CA PHE A 107 0.19 -8.66 -6.53
C PHE A 107 0.23 -7.32 -7.26
N ASP A 108 -0.48 -7.23 -8.41
CA ASP A 108 -1.05 -5.97 -8.84
C ASP A 108 -2.47 -5.78 -8.25
N CYS A 109 -3.08 -4.64 -8.45
CA CYS A 109 -4.38 -4.31 -7.83
C CYS A 109 -5.49 -5.30 -8.21
N SER A 110 -5.63 -5.65 -9.47
CA SER A 110 -6.63 -6.59 -9.97
C SER A 110 -6.25 -8.06 -9.74
N GLY A 111 -4.96 -8.37 -9.67
CA GLY A 111 -4.47 -9.69 -9.29
C GLY A 111 -4.79 -10.04 -7.84
N LEU A 112 -4.65 -9.07 -6.93
CA LEU A 112 -5.08 -9.23 -5.55
C LEU A 112 -6.58 -9.54 -5.45
N VAL A 113 -7.43 -8.75 -6.14
CA VAL A 113 -8.88 -8.99 -6.19
C VAL A 113 -9.18 -10.39 -6.68
N ASN A 114 -8.63 -10.76 -7.85
CA ASN A 114 -8.86 -12.08 -8.43
C ASN A 114 -8.42 -13.23 -7.52
N TYR A 115 -7.27 -13.08 -6.89
CA TYR A 115 -6.74 -14.07 -5.97
C TYR A 115 -7.69 -14.28 -4.78
N VAL A 116 -8.07 -13.21 -4.10
CA VAL A 116 -8.90 -13.28 -2.90
C VAL A 116 -10.27 -13.92 -3.19
N PHE A 117 -10.94 -13.48 -4.25
CA PHE A 117 -12.28 -14.00 -4.58
C PHE A 117 -12.23 -15.45 -5.09
N ARG A 118 -11.20 -15.81 -5.84
CA ARG A 118 -11.02 -17.20 -6.29
C ARG A 118 -10.67 -18.14 -5.14
N ASP A 119 -9.76 -17.71 -4.25
CA ASP A 119 -9.27 -18.52 -3.13
C ASP A 119 -10.38 -18.81 -2.11
N MET A 120 -11.22 -17.81 -1.82
CA MET A 120 -12.26 -17.95 -0.80
C MET A 120 -13.59 -18.48 -1.32
N LEU A 121 -13.94 -18.19 -2.56
CA LEU A 121 -15.29 -18.40 -3.09
C LEU A 121 -15.32 -19.16 -4.44
N ASP A 122 -14.18 -19.59 -4.95
CA ASP A 122 -14.00 -20.11 -6.33
C ASP A 122 -14.60 -19.17 -7.39
N LEU A 123 -14.71 -17.88 -7.09
CA LEU A 123 -15.28 -16.88 -7.98
C LEU A 123 -14.21 -16.31 -8.90
N ARG A 124 -14.34 -16.58 -10.21
CA ARG A 124 -13.45 -16.04 -11.23
C ARG A 124 -13.95 -14.71 -11.73
N LEU A 125 -13.12 -13.69 -11.55
CA LEU A 125 -13.39 -12.33 -11.97
C LEU A 125 -12.52 -11.91 -13.16
N PRO A 126 -12.88 -10.87 -13.94
CA PRO A 126 -12.05 -10.33 -15.00
C PRO A 126 -10.67 -9.88 -14.50
N ARG A 127 -9.64 -9.99 -15.35
CA ARG A 127 -8.25 -9.79 -14.93
C ARG A 127 -7.85 -8.32 -14.75
N THR A 128 -8.49 -7.40 -15.40
CA THR A 128 -8.11 -5.98 -15.35
C THR A 128 -9.08 -5.14 -14.52
N SER A 129 -8.58 -4.07 -13.90
CA SER A 129 -9.42 -3.13 -13.13
C SER A 129 -10.54 -2.52 -13.98
N ARG A 130 -10.29 -2.29 -15.26
CA ARG A 130 -11.27 -1.75 -16.21
C ARG A 130 -12.41 -2.74 -16.48
N GLU A 131 -12.08 -4.00 -16.73
CA GLU A 131 -13.08 -5.06 -16.92
C GLU A 131 -13.88 -5.33 -15.65
N LEU A 132 -13.23 -5.32 -14.48
CA LEU A 132 -13.91 -5.41 -13.19
C LEU A 132 -14.94 -4.28 -13.00
N ALA A 133 -14.60 -3.07 -13.38
CA ALA A 133 -15.53 -1.94 -13.32
C ALA A 133 -16.69 -2.05 -14.34
N ALA A 134 -16.49 -2.80 -15.41
CA ALA A 134 -17.51 -3.06 -16.44
C ALA A 134 -18.45 -4.23 -16.12
N ILE A 135 -18.23 -4.96 -15.03
CA ILE A 135 -19.14 -6.06 -14.59
C ILE A 135 -20.58 -5.55 -14.54
N GLN A 136 -21.51 -6.37 -15.06
CA GLN A 136 -22.94 -6.06 -15.04
C GLN A 136 -23.45 -5.89 -13.61
N GLY A 137 -24.31 -4.89 -13.42
CA GLY A 137 -24.92 -4.61 -12.13
C GLY A 137 -24.93 -3.11 -11.79
N PRO A 138 -25.71 -2.72 -10.78
CA PRO A 138 -25.82 -1.32 -10.39
C PRO A 138 -24.50 -0.77 -9.83
N LYS A 139 -24.28 0.52 -10.04
CA LYS A 139 -23.22 1.24 -9.31
C LYS A 139 -23.65 1.37 -7.85
N ILE A 140 -22.72 1.12 -6.95
CA ILE A 140 -22.96 1.25 -5.52
C ILE A 140 -22.55 2.67 -5.09
N ALA A 141 -23.48 3.39 -4.46
CA ALA A 141 -23.15 4.70 -3.89
C ALA A 141 -22.21 4.55 -2.68
N PRO A 142 -21.30 5.52 -2.42
CA PRO A 142 -20.31 5.41 -1.36
C PRO A 142 -20.90 5.15 0.04
N ASN A 143 -22.09 5.67 0.32
CA ASN A 143 -22.82 5.46 1.59
C ASN A 143 -23.55 4.13 1.66
N ARG A 144 -23.52 3.31 0.61
CA ARG A 144 -24.16 1.98 0.52
C ARG A 144 -23.14 0.86 0.30
N LEU A 145 -21.85 1.17 0.50
CA LEU A 145 -20.80 0.17 0.41
C LEU A 145 -20.96 -0.88 1.51
N ALA A 146 -20.77 -2.14 1.13
CA ALA A 146 -20.71 -3.28 2.04
C ALA A 146 -19.33 -3.96 1.91
N THR A 147 -18.93 -4.67 2.95
CA THR A 147 -17.71 -5.49 2.93
C THR A 147 -17.68 -6.40 1.70
N ALA A 148 -16.54 -6.52 1.08
CA ALA A 148 -16.27 -7.22 -0.18
C ALA A 148 -16.78 -6.52 -1.45
N ASP A 149 -17.33 -5.31 -1.38
CA ASP A 149 -17.54 -4.50 -2.59
C ASP A 149 -16.20 -4.10 -3.21
N LEU A 150 -16.14 -4.04 -4.54
CA LEU A 150 -14.99 -3.54 -5.27
C LEU A 150 -15.11 -2.02 -5.41
N VAL A 151 -14.05 -1.30 -5.04
CA VAL A 151 -13.95 0.15 -5.18
C VAL A 151 -12.93 0.50 -6.25
N PHE A 152 -13.27 1.45 -7.12
CA PHE A 152 -12.48 1.78 -8.30
C PHE A 152 -12.00 3.22 -8.27
N PHE A 153 -10.80 3.41 -8.83
CA PHE A 153 -10.14 4.72 -8.88
C PHE A 153 -9.53 4.95 -10.26
N GLY A 154 -9.43 6.22 -10.61
CA GLY A 154 -8.85 6.63 -11.88
C GLY A 154 -9.02 8.11 -12.15
N SER A 155 -8.81 8.55 -13.38
CA SER A 155 -8.96 9.93 -13.80
C SER A 155 -9.48 10.02 -15.22
N GLY A 156 -10.14 11.14 -15.56
CA GLY A 156 -10.63 11.38 -16.92
C GLY A 156 -11.60 10.32 -17.44
N GLY A 157 -12.38 9.69 -16.57
CA GLY A 157 -13.32 8.62 -16.94
C GLY A 157 -12.68 7.22 -17.10
N ASN A 158 -11.36 7.10 -16.96
CA ASN A 158 -10.66 5.83 -17.05
C ASN A 158 -10.44 5.22 -15.65
N VAL A 159 -10.77 3.92 -15.49
CA VAL A 159 -10.43 3.15 -14.31
C VAL A 159 -9.03 2.57 -14.48
N SER A 160 -8.15 2.88 -13.54
CA SER A 160 -6.76 2.39 -13.52
C SER A 160 -6.41 1.59 -12.28
N HIS A 161 -7.27 1.61 -11.25
CA HIS A 161 -7.00 0.96 -9.98
C HIS A 161 -8.27 0.39 -9.35
N VAL A 162 -8.10 -0.65 -8.51
CA VAL A 162 -9.19 -1.32 -7.80
C VAL A 162 -8.72 -1.76 -6.42
N GLY A 163 -9.64 -1.75 -5.45
CA GLY A 163 -9.46 -2.30 -4.12
C GLY A 163 -10.69 -3.04 -3.63
N ILE A 164 -10.56 -3.76 -2.53
CA ILE A 164 -11.62 -4.50 -1.84
C ILE A 164 -12.04 -3.68 -0.62
N TYR A 165 -13.28 -3.25 -0.57
CA TYR A 165 -13.83 -2.53 0.58
C TYR A 165 -13.97 -3.46 1.79
N VAL A 166 -13.49 -3.02 2.95
CA VAL A 166 -13.43 -3.83 4.18
C VAL A 166 -14.24 -3.23 5.34
N GLY A 167 -15.04 -2.21 5.06
CA GLY A 167 -15.84 -1.51 6.07
C GLY A 167 -15.19 -0.23 6.58
N GLU A 168 -15.98 0.58 7.28
CA GLU A 168 -15.54 1.82 7.95
C GLU A 168 -14.77 2.80 7.06
N GLY A 169 -15.14 2.88 5.79
CA GLY A 169 -14.45 3.74 4.82
C GLY A 169 -13.05 3.26 4.44
N ARG A 170 -12.68 2.02 4.73
CA ARG A 170 -11.35 1.45 4.43
C ARG A 170 -11.43 0.41 3.32
N PHE A 171 -10.34 0.26 2.61
CA PHE A 171 -10.19 -0.75 1.56
C PHE A 171 -8.77 -1.30 1.51
N VAL A 172 -8.64 -2.56 1.11
CA VAL A 172 -7.36 -3.25 0.88
C VAL A 172 -7.05 -3.21 -0.60
N HIS A 173 -5.82 -2.88 -0.94
CA HIS A 173 -5.36 -2.81 -2.32
C HIS A 173 -3.84 -3.02 -2.45
N ALA A 174 -3.37 -3.27 -3.68
CA ALA A 174 -1.96 -3.27 -4.05
C ALA A 174 -1.68 -1.99 -4.86
N PRO A 175 -1.06 -0.94 -4.27
CA PRO A 175 -1.09 0.41 -4.82
C PRO A 175 -0.28 0.62 -6.10
N SER A 176 1.01 0.32 -6.11
CA SER A 176 1.90 0.52 -7.25
C SER A 176 3.28 -0.07 -7.01
N THR A 177 4.12 -0.05 -8.03
CA THR A 177 5.50 -0.53 -7.99
C THR A 177 6.26 0.07 -6.79
N GLY A 178 6.97 -0.79 -6.06
CA GLY A 178 7.70 -0.44 -4.84
C GLY A 178 6.86 -0.39 -3.57
N GLY A 179 5.52 -0.55 -3.67
CA GLY A 179 4.63 -0.65 -2.52
C GLY A 179 4.32 -2.08 -2.12
N THR A 180 3.47 -2.20 -1.11
CA THR A 180 2.92 -3.48 -0.62
C THR A 180 1.40 -3.41 -0.57
N VAL A 181 0.74 -4.54 -0.52
CA VAL A 181 -0.69 -4.63 -0.17
C VAL A 181 -0.91 -3.93 1.17
N ARG A 182 -1.89 -3.03 1.23
CA ARG A 182 -2.15 -2.23 2.43
C ARG A 182 -3.61 -1.79 2.55
N LEU A 183 -3.96 -1.26 3.72
CA LEU A 183 -5.22 -0.57 3.95
C LEU A 183 -5.05 0.92 3.71
N ASP A 184 -5.99 1.50 2.96
CA ASP A 184 -6.12 2.95 2.85
C ASP A 184 -7.58 3.38 3.13
N ARG A 185 -7.80 4.68 3.29
CA ARG A 185 -9.11 5.27 3.55
C ARG A 185 -9.68 5.90 2.27
N LEU A 186 -10.97 5.66 2.00
CA LEU A 186 -11.68 6.25 0.87
C LEU A 186 -11.81 7.77 0.96
N ASP A 187 -11.86 8.32 2.17
CA ASP A 187 -11.91 9.77 2.44
C ASP A 187 -10.51 10.42 2.47
N GLY A 188 -9.43 9.65 2.33
CA GLY A 188 -8.10 10.20 2.10
C GLY A 188 -8.07 11.06 0.84
N THR A 189 -7.34 12.19 0.89
CA THR A 189 -7.36 13.21 -0.18
C THR A 189 -7.16 12.62 -1.57
N TYR A 190 -6.13 11.79 -1.76
CA TYR A 190 -5.86 11.18 -3.05
C TYR A 190 -7.01 10.27 -3.51
N TRP A 191 -7.47 9.36 -2.66
CA TRP A 191 -8.46 8.34 -3.01
C TRP A 191 -9.85 8.95 -3.26
N ARG A 192 -10.23 9.93 -2.46
CA ARG A 192 -11.49 10.67 -2.63
C ARG A 192 -11.54 11.36 -4.00
N ASP A 193 -10.44 12.00 -4.41
CA ASP A 193 -10.38 12.78 -5.64
C ASP A 193 -10.27 11.90 -6.90
N HIS A 194 -9.86 10.63 -6.73
CA HIS A 194 -9.74 9.64 -7.81
C HIS A 194 -10.83 8.56 -7.80
N TYR A 195 -11.77 8.63 -6.86
CA TYR A 195 -12.84 7.63 -6.77
C TYR A 195 -13.79 7.70 -7.98
N THR A 196 -13.95 6.58 -8.70
CA THR A 196 -14.78 6.49 -9.91
C THR A 196 -16.05 5.65 -9.73
N GLY A 197 -16.18 4.91 -8.65
CA GLY A 197 -17.36 4.12 -8.35
C GLY A 197 -17.08 2.82 -7.61
N ALA A 198 -18.13 2.01 -7.45
CA ALA A 198 -18.00 0.70 -6.84
C ALA A 198 -18.95 -0.32 -7.48
N LYS A 199 -18.66 -1.61 -7.32
CA LYS A 199 -19.45 -2.75 -7.77
C LYS A 199 -19.56 -3.80 -6.68
N ARG A 200 -20.72 -4.41 -6.56
CA ARG A 200 -20.97 -5.59 -5.73
C ARG A 200 -20.95 -6.82 -6.61
N VAL A 201 -20.08 -7.77 -6.27
CA VAL A 201 -19.94 -9.05 -6.97
C VAL A 201 -20.55 -10.21 -6.19
N LEU A 202 -20.73 -10.06 -4.89
CA LEU A 202 -21.50 -10.99 -4.05
C LEU A 202 -22.99 -10.69 -4.18
N LYS A 203 -23.76 -11.71 -4.53
CA LYS A 203 -25.21 -11.63 -4.75
C LYS A 203 -25.99 -11.98 -3.49
#